data_4873a58ede52df5512b665008b60efd6
#
_entry.id   4873a58ede52df5512b665008b60efd6
#
_cell.length_a   1.000
_cell.length_b   1.000
_cell.length_c   1.000
_cell.angle_alpha   90.00
_cell.angle_beta   90.00
_cell.angle_gamma   90.00
#
_symmetry.space_group_name_H-M   'P 1'
#
loop_
_entity.id
_entity.type
_entity.pdbx_description
1 polymer ?
#
loop_
_entity_poly.entity_id
_entity_poly.type
_entity_poly.pdbx_seq_one_letter_code
_entity_poly.pdbx_strand_id
1 'polypeptide(L)'
;MLQVHISDHVAPLVEVLAEQLAAPLEDPFASEWVAVPSIGMRRWLTQQLSRRLGTHIGADGIAANVSMPFPDELRRAVLAADRVPAPSGSGMSAGEPLAVGMVPEPDPWEPERLVWTVLEALSDPSSGGNPLLAPLADPPLGSSIVGRAQAIADLFDRYCRHRPDMVRAWVDDRPVDGLGHPVPSGLRWQPELFRVVRDRVDLPSPPERLEKALRRLAAGELDPALPPRLALFGLSTLSSDLAQLIVAASAHFDVTLLFLSASPVAAATVSAAV
;
A
#
# COMPACT_ATOMS: atom_id res chain seq x y z
N MET A 1 -12.37 -15.21 1.38
CA MET A 1 -13.61 -14.72 2.09
C MET A 1 -13.25 -13.50 2.91
N LEU A 2 -14.15 -12.49 3.06
CA LEU A 2 -13.92 -11.31 3.93
C LEU A 2 -14.73 -11.42 5.21
N GLN A 3 -14.06 -11.33 6.36
CA GLN A 3 -14.67 -11.21 7.67
C GLN A 3 -14.34 -9.85 8.28
N VAL A 4 -15.31 -9.17 8.88
CA VAL A 4 -15.12 -7.84 9.48
C VAL A 4 -15.57 -7.87 10.93
N HIS A 5 -14.66 -7.56 11.83
CA HIS A 5 -14.90 -7.43 13.26
C HIS A 5 -14.63 -6.00 13.69
N ILE A 6 -15.58 -5.37 14.35
CA ILE A 6 -15.49 -3.98 14.78
C ILE A 6 -15.69 -3.90 16.28
N SER A 7 -14.81 -3.18 16.96
CA SER A 7 -14.89 -2.94 18.40
C SER A 7 -14.38 -1.56 18.75
N ASP A 8 -14.86 -1.01 19.86
CA ASP A 8 -14.33 0.21 20.48
C ASP A 8 -13.12 -0.06 21.38
N HIS A 9 -12.84 -1.34 21.64
CA HIS A 9 -11.70 -1.78 22.43
C HIS A 9 -10.84 -2.80 21.68
N VAL A 10 -9.55 -2.79 21.98
CA VAL A 10 -8.56 -3.67 21.31
C VAL A 10 -8.65 -5.11 21.81
N ALA A 11 -9.03 -5.30 23.08
CA ALA A 11 -9.02 -6.62 23.72
C ALA A 11 -9.93 -7.66 23.04
N PRO A 12 -11.20 -7.37 22.70
CA PRO A 12 -12.04 -8.30 21.95
C PRO A 12 -11.46 -8.66 20.58
N LEU A 13 -10.82 -7.70 19.89
CA LEU A 13 -10.20 -7.95 18.59
C LEU A 13 -9.01 -8.90 18.70
N VAL A 14 -8.26 -8.84 19.81
CA VAL A 14 -7.15 -9.79 20.06
C VAL A 14 -7.69 -11.20 20.30
N GLU A 15 -8.80 -11.35 20.99
CA GLU A 15 -9.40 -12.69 21.22
C GLU A 15 -9.81 -13.34 19.88
N VAL A 16 -10.53 -12.58 19.03
CA VAL A 16 -10.90 -13.06 17.68
C VAL A 16 -9.67 -13.43 16.85
N LEU A 17 -8.63 -12.59 16.87
CA LEU A 17 -7.40 -12.90 16.15
C LEU A 17 -6.70 -14.15 16.72
N ALA A 18 -6.63 -14.27 18.03
CA ALA A 18 -6.00 -15.43 18.68
C ALA A 18 -6.75 -16.74 18.37
N GLU A 19 -8.08 -16.73 18.36
CA GLU A 19 -8.90 -17.87 17.94
C GLU A 19 -8.62 -18.25 16.48
N GLN A 20 -8.53 -17.25 15.58
CA GLN A 20 -8.20 -17.48 14.18
C GLN A 20 -6.81 -18.09 14.00
N LEU A 21 -5.80 -17.56 14.70
CA LEU A 21 -4.42 -18.01 14.61
C LEU A 21 -4.20 -19.38 15.32
N ALA A 22 -5.06 -19.76 16.26
CA ALA A 22 -5.03 -21.06 16.90
C ALA A 22 -5.45 -22.19 15.96
N ALA A 23 -6.23 -21.89 14.91
CA ALA A 23 -6.60 -22.87 13.90
C ALA A 23 -5.40 -23.06 12.93
N PRO A 24 -4.82 -24.28 12.81
CA PRO A 24 -3.66 -24.50 11.97
C PRO A 24 -3.99 -24.28 10.49
N LEU A 25 -3.00 -23.79 9.73
CA LEU A 25 -3.07 -23.79 8.27
C LEU A 25 -2.85 -25.21 7.73
N GLU A 26 -3.26 -25.45 6.49
CA GLU A 26 -3.01 -26.72 5.77
C GLU A 26 -1.51 -27.03 5.70
N ASP A 27 -0.69 -26.01 5.38
CA ASP A 27 0.76 -26.07 5.48
C ASP A 27 1.20 -25.45 6.82
N PRO A 28 1.75 -26.25 7.75
CA PRO A 28 2.20 -25.76 9.05
C PRO A 28 3.41 -24.82 8.97
N PHE A 29 4.09 -24.75 7.82
CA PHE A 29 5.21 -23.84 7.57
C PHE A 29 4.78 -22.55 6.87
N ALA A 30 3.55 -22.47 6.36
CA ALA A 30 3.03 -21.24 5.78
C ALA A 30 2.96 -20.14 6.84
N SER A 31 3.47 -18.95 6.51
CA SER A 31 3.37 -17.80 7.40
C SER A 31 2.00 -17.15 7.29
N GLU A 32 1.57 -16.54 8.38
CA GLU A 32 0.37 -15.70 8.39
C GLU A 32 0.75 -14.23 8.46
N TRP A 33 -0.01 -13.39 7.78
CA TRP A 33 0.18 -11.96 7.85
C TRP A 33 -0.89 -11.30 8.71
N VAL A 34 -0.42 -10.51 9.68
CA VAL A 34 -1.27 -9.64 10.50
C VAL A 34 -0.79 -8.21 10.31
N ALA A 35 -1.35 -7.50 9.33
CA ALA A 35 -0.96 -6.12 9.04
C ALA A 35 -1.37 -5.20 10.19
N VAL A 36 -0.43 -4.38 10.67
CA VAL A 36 -0.61 -3.50 11.84
C VAL A 36 -0.22 -2.06 11.52
N PRO A 37 -0.87 -1.04 12.14
CA PRO A 37 -0.66 0.37 11.79
C PRO A 37 0.66 0.96 12.29
N SER A 38 1.34 0.31 13.24
CA SER A 38 2.55 0.86 13.84
C SER A 38 3.45 -0.18 14.49
N ILE A 39 4.73 0.18 14.68
CA ILE A 39 5.70 -0.63 15.43
C ILE A 39 5.24 -0.86 16.89
N GLY A 40 4.61 0.15 17.49
CA GLY A 40 4.04 0.01 18.85
C GLY A 40 2.95 -1.06 18.91
N MET A 41 2.02 -1.04 17.93
CA MET A 41 0.99 -2.06 17.81
C MET A 41 1.59 -3.44 17.57
N ARG A 42 2.59 -3.56 16.70
CA ARG A 42 3.31 -4.82 16.44
C ARG A 42 3.86 -5.42 17.73
N ARG A 43 4.63 -4.65 18.52
CA ARG A 43 5.23 -5.11 19.78
C ARG A 43 4.18 -5.52 20.80
N TRP A 44 3.15 -4.68 20.96
CA TRP A 44 2.07 -4.95 21.90
C TRP A 44 1.29 -6.21 21.49
N LEU A 45 0.92 -6.34 20.23
CA LEU A 45 0.17 -7.48 19.72
C LEU A 45 0.97 -8.79 19.84
N THR A 46 2.27 -8.78 19.54
CA THR A 46 3.14 -9.94 19.74
C THR A 46 3.10 -10.41 21.20
N GLN A 47 3.16 -9.50 22.17
CA GLN A 47 3.05 -9.84 23.58
C GLN A 47 1.65 -10.37 23.96
N GLN A 48 0.60 -9.86 23.35
CA GLN A 48 -0.76 -10.34 23.62
C GLN A 48 -0.98 -11.74 23.05
N LEU A 49 -0.51 -11.97 21.83
CA LEU A 49 -0.63 -13.28 21.16
C LEU A 49 0.25 -14.35 21.83
N SER A 50 1.47 -14.02 22.25
CA SER A 50 2.33 -14.97 22.95
C SER A 50 1.76 -15.47 24.29
N ARG A 51 0.83 -14.73 24.88
CA ARG A 51 0.12 -15.14 26.10
C ARG A 51 -1.09 -16.06 25.84
N ARG A 52 -1.53 -16.16 24.59
CA ARG A 52 -2.77 -16.84 24.19
C ARG A 52 -2.51 -18.05 23.29
N LEU A 53 -1.47 -17.98 22.46
CA LEU A 53 -1.14 -19.04 21.50
C LEU A 53 -0.15 -20.05 22.10
N GLY A 54 -0.34 -21.34 21.79
CA GLY A 54 0.57 -22.40 22.19
C GLY A 54 0.61 -22.70 23.68
N THR A 55 -0.30 -22.15 24.48
CA THR A 55 -0.33 -22.38 25.92
C THR A 55 -1.05 -23.67 26.26
N HIS A 56 -0.29 -24.65 26.69
CA HIS A 56 -0.79 -25.65 27.64
C HIS A 56 -0.51 -25.15 29.06
N ILE A 57 -1.37 -25.48 29.99
CA ILE A 57 -1.38 -25.05 31.39
C ILE A 57 0.03 -24.74 31.94
N GLY A 58 0.35 -23.47 32.17
CA GLY A 58 1.55 -23.01 32.85
C GLY A 58 2.81 -22.80 31.98
N ALA A 59 2.70 -22.86 30.65
CA ALA A 59 3.80 -22.57 29.75
C ALA A 59 3.70 -21.15 29.14
N ASP A 60 4.84 -20.54 28.89
CA ASP A 60 4.91 -19.32 28.09
C ASP A 60 4.44 -19.61 26.67
N GLY A 61 3.41 -18.93 26.21
CA GLY A 61 2.90 -19.08 24.85
C GLY A 61 3.88 -18.52 23.82
N ILE A 62 3.83 -19.08 22.63
CA ILE A 62 4.70 -18.67 21.51
C ILE A 62 3.82 -18.23 20.35
N ALA A 63 3.95 -16.98 19.93
CA ALA A 63 3.44 -16.51 18.65
C ALA A 63 4.55 -16.70 17.59
N ALA A 64 4.56 -17.86 16.94
CA ALA A 64 5.54 -18.19 15.90
C ALA A 64 4.90 -18.09 14.51
N ASN A 65 5.74 -17.87 13.50
CA ASN A 65 5.35 -17.84 12.07
C ASN A 65 4.27 -16.81 11.70
N VAL A 66 4.12 -15.75 12.51
CA VAL A 66 3.21 -14.62 12.25
C VAL A 66 4.05 -13.42 11.84
N SER A 67 3.96 -13.04 10.58
CA SER A 67 4.55 -11.79 10.07
C SER A 67 3.60 -10.63 10.32
N MET A 68 4.13 -9.50 10.77
CA MET A 68 3.33 -8.29 11.05
C MET A 68 3.78 -7.13 10.18
N PRO A 69 3.44 -7.15 8.88
CA PRO A 69 3.77 -6.07 7.95
C PRO A 69 2.96 -4.79 8.25
N PHE A 70 3.37 -3.67 7.66
CA PHE A 70 2.52 -2.49 7.57
C PHE A 70 1.54 -2.63 6.38
N PRO A 71 0.37 -1.97 6.43
CA PRO A 71 -0.61 -2.06 5.33
C PRO A 71 -0.06 -1.69 3.95
N ASP A 72 0.95 -0.81 3.89
CA ASP A 72 1.60 -0.43 2.63
C ASP A 72 2.41 -1.59 1.99
N GLU A 73 2.86 -2.56 2.79
CA GLU A 73 3.55 -3.75 2.27
C GLU A 73 2.61 -4.66 1.46
N LEU A 74 1.32 -4.69 1.81
CA LEU A 74 0.29 -5.38 1.01
C LEU A 74 0.16 -4.75 -0.38
N ARG A 75 0.08 -3.42 -0.43
CA ARG A 75 0.04 -2.68 -1.69
C ARG A 75 1.29 -2.95 -2.54
N ARG A 76 2.46 -2.95 -1.91
CA ARG A 76 3.72 -3.25 -2.60
C ARG A 76 3.76 -4.67 -3.15
N ALA A 77 3.28 -5.67 -2.40
CA ALA A 77 3.22 -7.06 -2.87
C ALA A 77 2.35 -7.18 -4.13
N VAL A 78 1.18 -6.55 -4.14
CA VAL A 78 0.28 -6.55 -5.30
C VAL A 78 0.91 -5.83 -6.50
N LEU A 79 1.53 -4.67 -6.30
CA LEU A 79 2.21 -3.92 -7.36
C LEU A 79 3.45 -4.65 -7.89
N ALA A 80 4.18 -5.36 -7.04
CA ALA A 80 5.33 -6.16 -7.44
C ALA A 80 4.90 -7.34 -8.33
N ALA A 81 3.81 -8.03 -7.96
CA ALA A 81 3.27 -9.13 -8.76
C ALA A 81 2.80 -8.67 -10.15
N ASP A 82 2.21 -7.47 -10.28
CA ASP A 82 1.79 -6.94 -11.59
C ASP A 82 2.97 -6.61 -12.53
N ARG A 83 4.18 -6.44 -11.98
CA ARG A 83 5.41 -6.19 -12.76
C ARG A 83 6.07 -7.47 -13.28
N VAL A 84 5.82 -8.61 -12.64
CA VAL A 84 6.34 -9.90 -13.11
C VAL A 84 5.45 -10.39 -14.26
N PRO A 85 5.98 -10.61 -15.48
CA PRO A 85 5.21 -11.25 -16.54
C PRO A 85 4.70 -12.60 -16.05
N ALA A 86 3.43 -12.90 -16.30
CA ALA A 86 2.90 -14.25 -16.05
C ALA A 86 3.82 -15.26 -16.75
N PRO A 87 4.25 -16.34 -16.09
CA PRO A 87 5.11 -17.34 -16.72
C PRO A 87 4.40 -17.88 -17.96
N SER A 88 4.98 -17.61 -19.12
CA SER A 88 4.49 -18.12 -20.39
C SER A 88 4.80 -19.60 -20.46
N GLY A 89 3.87 -20.45 -20.10
CA GLY A 89 3.92 -21.90 -20.38
C GLY A 89 4.23 -22.78 -19.16
N SER A 90 3.25 -23.57 -18.84
CA SER A 90 3.27 -24.91 -18.22
C SER A 90 4.55 -25.32 -17.46
N GLY A 91 4.47 -25.39 -16.15
CA GLY A 91 5.36 -26.24 -15.37
C GLY A 91 5.87 -25.75 -14.05
N MET A 92 5.38 -24.66 -13.47
CA MET A 92 5.73 -24.33 -12.09
C MET A 92 4.55 -24.60 -11.17
N SER A 93 4.78 -25.52 -10.24
CA SER A 93 3.85 -25.85 -9.17
C SER A 93 3.67 -24.65 -8.25
N ALA A 94 2.44 -24.34 -7.89
CA ALA A 94 2.12 -23.39 -6.84
C ALA A 94 2.85 -23.83 -5.56
N GLY A 95 3.85 -23.06 -5.09
CA GLY A 95 4.59 -23.34 -3.87
C GLY A 95 6.11 -23.23 -3.97
N GLU A 96 6.70 -23.00 -5.14
CA GLU A 96 8.13 -22.67 -5.15
C GLU A 96 8.33 -21.21 -4.71
N PRO A 97 9.12 -20.96 -3.63
CA PRO A 97 9.51 -19.62 -3.28
C PRO A 97 10.19 -18.98 -4.49
N LEU A 98 9.81 -17.74 -4.82
CA LEU A 98 10.51 -16.92 -5.79
C LEU A 98 12.01 -17.19 -5.68
N ALA A 99 12.64 -17.61 -6.80
CA ALA A 99 14.01 -18.08 -6.82
C ALA A 99 14.89 -17.17 -5.98
N VAL A 100 15.54 -17.74 -4.98
CA VAL A 100 16.49 -17.07 -4.08
C VAL A 100 17.49 -16.34 -4.96
N GLY A 101 17.33 -15.01 -5.11
CA GLY A 101 18.22 -14.17 -5.94
C GLY A 101 17.53 -13.15 -6.84
N MET A 102 16.25 -13.22 -7.14
CA MET A 102 15.56 -12.11 -7.80
C MET A 102 15.11 -11.06 -6.78
N VAL A 103 16.01 -10.14 -6.47
CA VAL A 103 15.60 -8.87 -5.84
C VAL A 103 14.70 -8.16 -6.86
N PRO A 104 13.42 -7.89 -6.55
CA PRO A 104 12.56 -7.15 -7.47
C PRO A 104 13.25 -5.85 -7.83
N GLU A 105 13.28 -5.52 -9.13
CA GLU A 105 13.87 -4.27 -9.55
C GLU A 105 13.15 -3.12 -8.80
N PRO A 106 13.91 -2.27 -8.10
CA PRO A 106 13.29 -1.24 -7.26
C PRO A 106 12.38 -0.34 -8.09
N ASP A 107 11.28 0.11 -7.50
CA ASP A 107 10.29 0.92 -8.20
C ASP A 107 10.86 2.32 -8.50
N PRO A 108 10.90 2.78 -9.76
CA PRO A 108 11.37 4.13 -10.09
C PRO A 108 10.52 5.24 -9.45
N TRP A 109 9.30 4.94 -9.00
CA TRP A 109 8.43 5.85 -8.26
C TRP A 109 8.73 5.93 -6.76
N GLU A 110 9.65 5.11 -6.24
CA GLU A 110 10.13 5.29 -4.86
C GLU A 110 10.86 6.63 -4.71
N PRO A 111 10.65 7.39 -3.62
CA PRO A 111 11.20 8.72 -3.43
C PRO A 111 12.71 8.81 -3.67
N GLU A 112 13.45 7.80 -3.21
CA GLU A 112 14.91 7.72 -3.32
C GLU A 112 15.40 7.64 -4.78
N ARG A 113 14.54 7.21 -5.71
CA ARG A 113 14.79 7.14 -7.14
C ARG A 113 14.11 8.27 -7.90
N LEU A 114 12.88 8.56 -7.55
CA LEU A 114 12.08 9.60 -8.17
C LEU A 114 12.75 10.98 -8.08
N VAL A 115 13.53 11.23 -7.02
CA VAL A 115 14.30 12.46 -6.85
C VAL A 115 15.19 12.77 -8.05
N TRP A 116 15.79 11.76 -8.67
CA TRP A 116 16.67 11.94 -9.81
C TRP A 116 15.90 12.35 -11.07
N THR A 117 14.78 11.71 -11.33
CA THR A 117 13.90 12.07 -12.44
C THR A 117 13.29 13.47 -12.26
N VAL A 118 12.91 13.84 -11.03
CA VAL A 118 12.48 15.20 -10.71
C VAL A 118 13.60 16.20 -10.92
N LEU A 119 14.83 15.88 -10.49
CA LEU A 119 15.99 16.75 -10.68
C LEU A 119 16.28 16.97 -12.18
N GLU A 120 16.25 15.91 -12.97
CA GLU A 120 16.38 15.99 -14.43
C GLU A 120 15.30 16.86 -15.05
N ALA A 121 14.02 16.67 -14.64
CA ALA A 121 12.92 17.48 -15.11
C ALA A 121 13.08 18.96 -14.77
N LEU A 122 13.58 19.29 -13.59
CA LEU A 122 13.82 20.69 -13.18
C LEU A 122 15.05 21.31 -13.86
N SER A 123 16.04 20.49 -14.21
CA SER A 123 17.30 20.93 -14.85
C SER A 123 17.20 21.02 -16.38
N ASP A 124 16.11 20.51 -16.95
CA ASP A 124 15.90 20.53 -18.41
C ASP A 124 15.65 21.95 -18.90
N PRO A 125 16.41 22.45 -19.90
CA PRO A 125 16.20 23.76 -20.49
C PRO A 125 14.78 23.98 -21.01
N SER A 126 14.08 22.93 -21.46
CA SER A 126 12.68 23.01 -21.90
C SER A 126 11.72 23.38 -20.76
N SER A 127 12.04 22.99 -19.52
CA SER A 127 11.28 23.36 -18.34
C SER A 127 11.36 24.86 -18.03
N GLY A 128 12.49 25.53 -18.35
CA GLY A 128 12.64 26.98 -18.27
C GLY A 128 11.74 27.76 -19.24
N GLY A 129 11.31 27.13 -20.35
CA GLY A 129 10.33 27.67 -21.28
C GLY A 129 8.87 27.50 -20.83
N ASN A 130 8.61 26.64 -19.85
CA ASN A 130 7.27 26.46 -19.29
C ASN A 130 7.06 27.44 -18.13
N PRO A 131 6.13 28.41 -18.25
CA PRO A 131 5.91 29.48 -17.26
C PRO A 131 5.49 28.94 -15.88
N LEU A 132 4.96 27.73 -15.81
CA LEU A 132 4.59 27.07 -14.56
C LEU A 132 5.78 26.42 -13.86
N LEU A 133 6.77 25.94 -14.62
CA LEU A 133 7.93 25.21 -14.10
C LEU A 133 9.16 26.10 -13.91
N ALA A 134 9.29 27.18 -14.67
CA ALA A 134 10.41 28.11 -14.62
C ALA A 134 10.76 28.59 -13.19
N PRO A 135 9.79 28.94 -12.31
CA PRO A 135 10.11 29.32 -10.92
C PRO A 135 10.68 28.19 -10.06
N LEU A 136 10.53 26.92 -10.50
CA LEU A 136 11.08 25.76 -9.81
C LEU A 136 12.51 25.45 -10.24
N ALA A 137 12.86 25.77 -11.49
CA ALA A 137 14.18 25.53 -12.06
C ALA A 137 15.23 26.50 -11.48
N ASP A 138 14.83 27.72 -11.11
CA ASP A 138 15.71 28.74 -10.51
C ASP A 138 15.38 28.94 -9.02
N PRO A 139 16.04 28.16 -8.12
CA PRO A 139 15.82 28.27 -6.69
C PRO A 139 16.31 29.60 -6.11
N PRO A 140 15.65 30.18 -5.09
CA PRO A 140 16.14 31.35 -4.37
C PRO A 140 17.55 31.12 -3.82
N LEU A 141 18.33 32.21 -3.70
CA LEU A 141 19.67 32.19 -3.11
C LEU A 141 19.70 31.41 -1.77
N GLY A 142 20.57 30.41 -1.70
CA GLY A 142 20.74 29.57 -0.49
C GLY A 142 19.88 28.30 -0.46
N SER A 143 19.03 28.03 -1.45
CA SER A 143 18.32 26.75 -1.57
C SER A 143 18.97 25.84 -2.61
N SER A 144 19.04 24.53 -2.30
CA SER A 144 19.57 23.51 -3.22
C SER A 144 18.47 23.01 -4.16
N ILE A 145 18.76 22.91 -5.46
CA ILE A 145 17.87 22.27 -6.44
C ILE A 145 17.64 20.80 -6.09
N VAL A 146 18.64 20.11 -5.54
CA VAL A 146 18.53 18.71 -5.07
C VAL A 146 17.56 18.63 -3.89
N GLY A 147 17.66 19.53 -2.91
CA GLY A 147 16.72 19.57 -1.78
C GLY A 147 15.30 19.85 -2.22
N ARG A 148 15.10 20.66 -3.26
CA ARG A 148 13.78 20.91 -3.87
C ARG A 148 13.27 19.66 -4.58
N ALA A 149 14.11 18.99 -5.37
CA ALA A 149 13.74 17.74 -6.03
C ALA A 149 13.32 16.67 -5.02
N GLN A 150 14.05 16.55 -3.90
CA GLN A 150 13.68 15.65 -2.81
C GLN A 150 12.31 15.99 -2.23
N ALA A 151 12.06 17.24 -1.89
CA ALA A 151 10.78 17.67 -1.33
C ALA A 151 9.61 17.40 -2.28
N ILE A 152 9.82 17.54 -3.60
CA ILE A 152 8.83 17.27 -4.63
C ILE A 152 8.62 15.75 -4.79
N ALA A 153 9.67 14.95 -4.79
CA ALA A 153 9.57 13.49 -4.85
C ALA A 153 8.76 12.94 -3.65
N ASP A 154 9.06 13.42 -2.43
CA ASP A 154 8.31 13.08 -1.22
C ASP A 154 6.85 13.56 -1.29
N LEU A 155 6.59 14.69 -1.92
CA LEU A 155 5.25 15.23 -2.11
C LEU A 155 4.44 14.34 -3.07
N PHE A 156 5.03 13.96 -4.20
CA PHE A 156 4.38 13.11 -5.20
C PHE A 156 4.12 11.69 -4.67
N ASP A 157 5.05 11.13 -3.90
CA ASP A 157 4.83 9.86 -3.21
C ASP A 157 3.64 9.94 -2.23
N ARG A 158 3.55 11.01 -1.43
CA ARG A 158 2.39 11.24 -0.55
C ARG A 158 1.09 11.38 -1.34
N TYR A 159 1.09 12.04 -2.50
CA TYR A 159 -0.09 12.15 -3.34
C TYR A 159 -0.49 10.78 -3.91
N CYS A 160 0.45 10.00 -4.38
CA CYS A 160 0.20 8.64 -4.86
C CYS A 160 -0.42 7.74 -3.78
N ARG A 161 -0.06 7.94 -2.51
CA ARG A 161 -0.60 7.14 -1.39
C ARG A 161 -1.93 7.65 -0.85
N HIS A 162 -2.10 8.98 -0.76
CA HIS A 162 -3.22 9.57 -0.03
C HIS A 162 -4.26 10.25 -0.91
N ARG A 163 -3.95 10.49 -2.19
CA ARG A 163 -4.79 11.20 -3.15
C ARG A 163 -4.76 10.53 -4.54
N PRO A 164 -4.97 9.20 -4.62
CA PRO A 164 -4.81 8.45 -5.87
C PRO A 164 -5.73 8.96 -6.99
N ASP A 165 -6.98 9.34 -6.66
CA ASP A 165 -7.94 9.86 -7.64
C ASP A 165 -7.49 11.21 -8.24
N MET A 166 -6.89 12.07 -7.41
CA MET A 166 -6.30 13.33 -7.85
C MET A 166 -5.15 13.09 -8.84
N VAL A 167 -4.27 12.14 -8.52
CA VAL A 167 -3.12 11.78 -9.38
C VAL A 167 -3.61 11.22 -10.72
N ARG A 168 -4.59 10.31 -10.70
CA ARG A 168 -5.20 9.78 -11.94
C ARG A 168 -5.83 10.89 -12.78
N ALA A 169 -6.53 11.82 -12.13
CA ALA A 169 -7.09 12.98 -12.84
C ALA A 169 -6.02 13.88 -13.49
N TRP A 170 -4.85 14.04 -12.84
CA TRP A 170 -3.73 14.80 -13.43
C TRP A 170 -3.15 14.12 -14.67
N VAL A 171 -3.05 12.80 -14.65
CA VAL A 171 -2.62 12.00 -15.82
C VAL A 171 -3.60 12.19 -16.99
N ASP A 172 -4.91 12.27 -16.70
CA ASP A 172 -5.98 12.53 -17.70
C ASP A 172 -6.12 14.01 -18.09
N ASP A 173 -5.12 14.84 -17.82
CA ASP A 173 -5.13 16.30 -18.08
C ASP A 173 -6.28 17.05 -17.39
N ARG A 174 -6.71 16.56 -16.25
CA ARG A 174 -7.71 17.22 -15.40
C ARG A 174 -7.06 17.72 -14.11
N PRO A 175 -6.56 18.98 -14.07
CA PRO A 175 -5.85 19.54 -12.91
C PRO A 175 -6.82 19.90 -11.78
N VAL A 176 -7.18 18.88 -10.99
CA VAL A 176 -8.06 19.01 -9.83
C VAL A 176 -7.27 18.82 -8.53
N ASP A 177 -7.80 19.33 -7.42
CA ASP A 177 -7.33 19.08 -6.07
C ASP A 177 -7.88 17.75 -5.51
N GLY A 178 -7.54 17.44 -4.26
CA GLY A 178 -8.02 16.21 -3.59
C GLY A 178 -9.53 16.16 -3.32
N LEU A 179 -10.27 17.22 -3.61
CA LEU A 179 -11.73 17.32 -3.48
C LEU A 179 -12.43 17.39 -4.87
N GLY A 180 -11.65 17.35 -5.94
CA GLY A 180 -12.17 17.44 -7.30
C GLY A 180 -12.37 18.88 -7.80
N HIS A 181 -11.97 19.90 -7.04
CA HIS A 181 -12.02 21.29 -7.50
C HIS A 181 -10.79 21.63 -8.36
N PRO A 182 -10.86 22.63 -9.24
CA PRO A 182 -9.70 23.08 -10.01
C PRO A 182 -8.52 23.47 -9.11
N VAL A 183 -7.32 23.01 -9.44
CA VAL A 183 -6.09 23.38 -8.71
C VAL A 183 -5.90 24.89 -8.73
N PRO A 184 -5.67 25.55 -7.57
CA PRO A 184 -5.37 26.97 -7.47
C PRO A 184 -4.20 27.37 -8.38
N SER A 185 -4.22 28.59 -8.91
CA SER A 185 -3.24 29.08 -9.90
C SER A 185 -1.78 28.91 -9.42
N GLY A 186 -1.50 29.20 -8.15
CA GLY A 186 -0.16 29.07 -7.56
C GLY A 186 0.33 27.61 -7.39
N LEU A 187 -0.55 26.62 -7.57
CA LEU A 187 -0.22 25.18 -7.43
C LEU A 187 -0.31 24.42 -8.75
N ARG A 188 -0.63 25.07 -9.87
CA ARG A 188 -0.75 24.45 -11.19
C ARG A 188 0.53 23.81 -11.70
N TRP A 189 1.67 24.19 -11.15
CA TRP A 189 2.95 23.56 -11.44
C TRP A 189 2.97 22.07 -11.00
N GLN A 190 2.18 21.68 -10.00
CA GLN A 190 2.20 20.31 -9.47
C GLN A 190 1.69 19.28 -10.49
N PRO A 191 0.46 19.39 -11.04
CA PRO A 191 0.01 18.47 -12.08
C PRO A 191 0.87 18.54 -13.35
N GLU A 192 1.38 19.71 -13.69
CA GLU A 192 2.25 19.88 -14.84
C GLU A 192 3.57 19.14 -14.68
N LEU A 193 4.26 19.36 -13.56
CA LEU A 193 5.52 18.67 -13.26
C LEU A 193 5.29 17.16 -13.08
N PHE A 194 4.17 16.76 -12.46
CA PHE A 194 3.85 15.34 -12.29
C PHE A 194 3.78 14.64 -13.65
N ARG A 195 3.12 15.21 -14.65
CA ARG A 195 3.05 14.65 -16.01
C ARG A 195 4.43 14.56 -16.68
N VAL A 196 5.23 15.62 -16.58
CA VAL A 196 6.61 15.61 -17.11
C VAL A 196 7.45 14.50 -16.46
N VAL A 197 7.34 14.35 -15.15
CA VAL A 197 8.06 13.28 -14.41
C VAL A 197 7.54 11.91 -14.83
N ARG A 198 6.21 11.73 -14.92
CA ARG A 198 5.60 10.45 -15.35
C ARG A 198 6.07 10.03 -16.75
N ASP A 199 6.13 10.96 -17.70
CA ASP A 199 6.58 10.69 -19.06
C ASP A 199 8.06 10.30 -19.11
N ARG A 200 8.90 10.87 -18.20
CA ARG A 200 10.32 10.51 -18.09
C ARG A 200 10.56 9.18 -17.40
N VAL A 201 9.76 8.84 -16.40
CA VAL A 201 9.82 7.54 -15.70
C VAL A 201 9.50 6.38 -16.66
N ASP A 202 8.71 6.64 -17.70
CA ASP A 202 8.25 5.65 -18.71
C ASP A 202 7.56 4.42 -18.06
N LEU A 203 6.97 4.63 -16.89
CA LEU A 203 6.17 3.65 -16.18
C LEU A 203 4.95 4.34 -15.57
N PRO A 204 3.75 3.80 -15.73
CA PRO A 204 2.56 4.37 -15.08
C PRO A 204 2.76 4.56 -13.59
N SER A 205 2.16 5.62 -13.04
CA SER A 205 2.26 5.93 -11.61
C SER A 205 1.67 4.82 -10.72
N PRO A 206 2.08 4.73 -9.45
CA PRO A 206 1.53 3.72 -8.53
C PRO A 206 0.01 3.66 -8.48
N PRO A 207 -0.76 4.80 -8.48
CA PRO A 207 -2.23 4.75 -8.53
C PRO A 207 -2.80 4.17 -9.83
N GLU A 208 -2.17 4.45 -10.99
CA GLU A 208 -2.58 3.86 -12.28
C GLU A 208 -2.36 2.35 -12.30
N ARG A 209 -1.20 1.91 -11.83
CA ARG A 209 -0.85 0.48 -11.77
C ARG A 209 -1.71 -0.27 -10.76
N LEU A 210 -1.97 0.33 -9.60
CA LEU A 210 -2.75 -0.32 -8.55
C LEU A 210 -4.18 -0.64 -9.04
N GLU A 211 -4.83 0.29 -9.71
CA GLU A 211 -6.17 0.05 -10.26
C GLU A 211 -6.21 -1.16 -11.20
N LYS A 212 -5.20 -1.25 -12.10
CA LYS A 212 -5.06 -2.39 -13.01
C LYS A 212 -4.78 -3.69 -12.24
N ALA A 213 -3.84 -3.64 -11.29
CA ALA A 213 -3.45 -4.80 -10.49
C ALA A 213 -4.62 -5.34 -9.65
N LEU A 214 -5.44 -4.46 -9.06
CA LEU A 214 -6.61 -4.85 -8.30
C LEU A 214 -7.68 -5.54 -9.16
N ARG A 215 -7.91 -5.07 -10.39
CA ARG A 215 -8.82 -5.77 -11.33
C ARG A 215 -8.32 -7.17 -11.66
N ARG A 216 -7.02 -7.33 -11.93
CA ARG A 216 -6.40 -8.63 -12.20
C ARG A 216 -6.41 -9.54 -10.99
N LEU A 217 -6.16 -9.00 -9.80
CA LEU A 217 -6.23 -9.74 -8.54
C LEU A 217 -7.66 -10.27 -8.31
N ALA A 218 -8.67 -9.43 -8.47
CA ALA A 218 -10.06 -9.85 -8.32
C ALA A 218 -10.49 -10.90 -9.35
N ALA A 219 -9.91 -10.88 -10.55
CA ALA A 219 -10.15 -11.89 -11.61
C ALA A 219 -9.34 -13.19 -11.40
N GLY A 220 -8.45 -13.28 -10.42
CA GLY A 220 -7.56 -14.42 -10.21
C GLY A 220 -6.41 -14.51 -11.24
N GLU A 221 -6.12 -13.42 -11.93
CA GLU A 221 -5.07 -13.33 -12.95
C GLU A 221 -3.72 -12.86 -12.36
N LEU A 222 -3.67 -12.57 -11.09
CA LEU A 222 -2.51 -12.06 -10.37
C LEU A 222 -2.31 -12.85 -9.08
N ASP A 223 -1.12 -13.42 -8.93
CA ASP A 223 -0.68 -14.04 -7.67
C ASP A 223 0.34 -13.14 -6.97
N PRO A 224 -0.07 -12.36 -5.96
CA PRO A 224 0.82 -11.44 -5.26
C PRO A 224 1.70 -12.09 -4.19
N ALA A 225 1.82 -13.41 -4.16
CA ALA A 225 2.54 -14.16 -3.13
C ALA A 225 2.09 -13.78 -1.70
N LEU A 226 0.81 -13.49 -1.53
CA LEU A 226 0.21 -13.25 -0.21
C LEU A 226 -0.03 -14.59 0.51
N PRO A 227 0.04 -14.60 1.84
CA PRO A 227 -0.29 -15.79 2.61
C PRO A 227 -1.77 -16.15 2.43
N PRO A 228 -2.14 -17.44 2.58
CA PRO A 228 -3.51 -17.90 2.40
C PRO A 228 -4.49 -17.22 3.36
N ARG A 229 -3.99 -16.82 4.54
CA ARG A 229 -4.75 -16.11 5.57
C ARG A 229 -4.08 -14.78 5.91
N LEU A 230 -4.86 -13.72 5.82
CA LEU A 230 -4.43 -12.34 6.01
C LEU A 230 -5.35 -11.64 7.00
N ALA A 231 -4.78 -11.03 8.04
CA ALA A 231 -5.51 -10.16 8.96
C ALA A 231 -5.00 -8.73 8.89
N LEU A 232 -5.90 -7.75 9.08
CA LEU A 232 -5.56 -6.34 9.29
C LEU A 232 -6.06 -5.95 10.68
N PHE A 233 -5.14 -5.66 11.59
CA PHE A 233 -5.45 -5.49 12.99
C PHE A 233 -5.29 -4.06 13.47
N GLY A 234 -6.32 -3.54 14.17
CA GLY A 234 -6.25 -2.28 14.92
C GLY A 234 -6.17 -1.03 14.05
N LEU A 235 -6.58 -1.12 12.78
CA LEU A 235 -6.76 0.05 11.93
C LEU A 235 -7.96 0.85 12.42
N SER A 236 -7.80 2.18 12.47
CA SER A 236 -8.89 3.12 12.79
C SER A 236 -9.38 3.89 11.55
N THR A 237 -8.64 3.81 10.46
CA THR A 237 -8.97 4.43 9.18
C THR A 237 -8.53 3.53 8.04
N LEU A 238 -9.29 3.53 6.96
CA LEU A 238 -8.95 2.85 5.71
C LEU A 238 -8.89 3.88 4.58
N SER A 239 -7.79 3.88 3.83
CA SER A 239 -7.77 4.60 2.56
C SER A 239 -8.63 3.86 1.53
N SER A 240 -9.15 4.58 0.54
CA SER A 240 -9.93 4.00 -0.56
C SER A 240 -9.17 2.85 -1.25
N ASP A 241 -7.88 3.05 -1.52
CA ASP A 241 -7.03 2.06 -2.18
C ASP A 241 -6.86 0.79 -1.33
N LEU A 242 -6.67 0.94 -0.01
CA LEU A 242 -6.54 -0.20 0.89
C LEU A 242 -7.87 -0.96 1.03
N ALA A 243 -8.99 -0.25 1.07
CA ALA A 243 -10.30 -0.89 1.09
C ALA A 243 -10.56 -1.70 -0.20
N GLN A 244 -10.25 -1.13 -1.37
CA GLN A 244 -10.35 -1.83 -2.65
C GLN A 244 -9.42 -3.04 -2.72
N LEU A 245 -8.20 -2.93 -2.18
CA LEU A 245 -7.25 -4.03 -2.10
C LEU A 245 -7.78 -5.18 -1.23
N ILE A 246 -8.33 -4.88 -0.05
CA ILE A 246 -8.94 -5.86 0.84
C ILE A 246 -10.07 -6.61 0.13
N VAL A 247 -10.95 -5.87 -0.55
CA VAL A 247 -12.06 -6.47 -1.31
C VAL A 247 -11.54 -7.35 -2.44
N ALA A 248 -10.58 -6.88 -3.25
CA ALA A 248 -10.01 -7.65 -4.34
C ALA A 248 -9.29 -8.92 -3.84
N ALA A 249 -8.50 -8.80 -2.77
CA ALA A 249 -7.81 -9.94 -2.17
C ALA A 249 -8.79 -10.98 -1.58
N SER A 250 -9.91 -10.54 -1.01
CA SER A 250 -10.88 -11.44 -0.39
C SER A 250 -11.60 -12.38 -1.37
N ALA A 251 -11.47 -12.14 -2.68
CA ALA A 251 -11.96 -13.05 -3.71
C ALA A 251 -11.17 -14.38 -3.72
N HIS A 252 -9.90 -14.38 -3.34
CA HIS A 252 -9.00 -15.54 -3.45
C HIS A 252 -8.29 -15.90 -2.14
N PHE A 253 -8.28 -15.01 -1.15
CA PHE A 253 -7.63 -15.20 0.14
C PHE A 253 -8.64 -15.08 1.30
N ASP A 254 -8.33 -15.68 2.43
CA ASP A 254 -9.08 -15.47 3.66
C ASP A 254 -8.59 -14.18 4.33
N VAL A 255 -9.44 -13.16 4.31
CA VAL A 255 -9.10 -11.82 4.82
C VAL A 255 -9.97 -11.49 6.03
N THR A 256 -9.33 -11.14 7.14
CA THR A 256 -10.00 -10.71 8.37
C THR A 256 -9.63 -9.27 8.69
N LEU A 257 -10.63 -8.39 8.73
CA LEU A 257 -10.48 -7.00 9.14
C LEU A 257 -10.92 -6.82 10.60
N LEU A 258 -9.98 -6.48 11.46
CA LEU A 258 -10.16 -6.23 12.89
C LEU A 258 -10.05 -4.73 13.15
N PHE A 259 -11.18 -4.04 13.01
CA PHE A 259 -11.24 -2.58 12.94
C PHE A 259 -11.55 -1.97 14.32
N LEU A 260 -10.75 -0.98 14.72
CA LEU A 260 -10.95 -0.23 15.95
C LEU A 260 -11.75 1.04 15.65
N SER A 261 -12.96 1.14 16.19
CA SER A 261 -13.83 2.29 16.01
C SER A 261 -14.30 2.83 17.35
N ALA A 262 -14.15 4.13 17.57
CA ALA A 262 -14.65 4.81 18.78
C ALA A 262 -16.20 4.81 18.89
N SER A 263 -16.92 4.47 17.80
CA SER A 263 -18.38 4.37 17.78
C SER A 263 -18.82 3.11 17.02
N PRO A 264 -19.17 2.04 17.74
CA PRO A 264 -19.65 0.80 17.11
C PRO A 264 -20.96 0.98 16.33
N VAL A 265 -21.77 1.98 16.68
CA VAL A 265 -23.03 2.29 15.97
C VAL A 265 -22.78 2.85 14.57
N ALA A 266 -21.77 3.71 14.40
CA ALA A 266 -21.37 4.21 13.07
C ALA A 266 -20.73 3.10 12.21
N ALA A 267 -20.14 2.12 12.84
CA ALA A 267 -19.48 1.00 12.19
C ALA A 267 -20.46 -0.03 11.61
N ALA A 268 -21.60 -0.23 12.23
CA ALA A 268 -22.67 -1.10 11.71
C ALA A 268 -23.24 -0.59 10.37
N THR A 269 -23.16 0.72 10.13
CA THR A 269 -23.59 1.35 8.86
C THR A 269 -22.61 1.06 7.72
N VAL A 270 -21.33 0.88 8.01
CA VAL A 270 -20.31 0.53 7.02
C VAL A 270 -20.38 -0.94 6.63
N SER A 271 -20.70 -1.84 7.56
CA SER A 271 -20.86 -3.28 7.29
C SER A 271 -22.07 -3.60 6.40
N ALA A 272 -23.05 -2.70 6.32
CA ALA A 272 -24.23 -2.85 5.46
C ALA A 272 -24.04 -2.28 4.04
N ALA A 273 -22.89 -1.63 3.78
CA ALA A 273 -22.57 -0.96 2.50
C ALA A 273 -21.45 -1.65 1.70
N VAL A 274 -20.91 -2.77 2.20
CA VAL A 274 -19.97 -3.68 1.56
C VAL A 274 -20.65 -5.01 1.30
#